data_f9a73f89475c7626f2d5d8d9ab1e2f23
#
_entry.id   f9a73f89475c7626f2d5d8d9ab1e2f23
#
_cell.length_a   1.000
_cell.length_b   1.000
_cell.length_c   1.000
_cell.angle_alpha   90.00
_cell.angle_beta   90.00
_cell.angle_gamma   90.00
#
_symmetry.space_group_name_H-M   'P 1'
#
loop_
_entity.id
_entity.type
_entity.pdbx_description
1 polymer ?
#
loop_
_entity_poly.entity_id
_entity_poly.type
_entity_poly.pdbx_seq_one_letter_code
_entity_poly.pdbx_strand_id
1 'polypeptide(L)'
;MCVCFLDYGWPTNTQQSNNTASGGYVWGHYVSRNAHLKLYNYAVSGAVCSNKITPRWLDSINAPFPSVLEYEVPAYVADSNHLLESGKPFLDISSRDTVYSMWIGTNDLGEDAFITDSQVSGKTIPDYIDCIYQVFDQIYDNGGRYFVLMNNAPLQLSPLYATPENNGVGSNHYWPNKPENITEVSYRMWEQVATANSVFQYRTPFELLVKRRYPGASFAVMDMYSLVRGENLINLLIYSHYLPDFRHLLQSIRISRASY
;
A
#
# COMPACT_ATOMS: atom_id res chain seq x y z
N MET A 1 0.17 -1.58 3.13
CA MET A 1 -0.35 -2.77 3.79
C MET A 1 -1.75 -2.97 3.30
N CYS A 2 -2.03 -4.01 2.57
CA CYS A 2 -3.42 -4.27 2.32
C CYS A 2 -3.96 -4.95 3.50
N VAL A 3 -4.75 -4.20 4.11
CA VAL A 3 -5.39 -4.59 5.27
C VAL A 3 -6.63 -3.76 5.26
N CYS A 4 -7.80 -4.30 5.03
CA CYS A 4 -9.06 -3.59 5.03
C CYS A 4 -9.57 -3.40 6.43
N PHE A 5 -10.18 -2.33 6.61
CA PHE A 5 -10.83 -1.74 7.70
C PHE A 5 -11.34 -2.58 8.83
N LEU A 6 -11.07 -2.02 9.96
CA LEU A 6 -11.93 -2.09 11.12
C LEU A 6 -12.69 -0.76 11.25
N ASP A 7 -14.00 -0.82 11.42
CA ASP A 7 -14.78 0.32 11.84
C ASP A 7 -14.14 0.97 13.08
N TYR A 8 -14.19 2.30 13.13
CA TYR A 8 -13.71 3.15 14.21
C TYR A 8 -13.91 2.55 15.59
N GLY A 9 -12.88 1.95 16.10
CA GLY A 9 -12.87 1.30 17.42
C GLY A 9 -11.99 0.08 17.39
N TRP A 10 -11.32 -0.19 18.48
CA TRP A 10 -10.56 -1.40 18.71
C TRP A 10 -11.34 -2.63 18.21
N PRO A 11 -10.68 -3.61 17.63
CA PRO A 11 -11.30 -4.66 16.84
C PRO A 11 -12.08 -5.62 17.71
N THR A 12 -13.27 -5.22 18.11
CA THR A 12 -14.29 -6.15 18.61
C THR A 12 -15.02 -6.83 17.45
N ASN A 13 -14.77 -6.37 16.22
CA ASN A 13 -15.44 -6.88 15.03
C ASN A 13 -14.43 -7.34 13.99
N THR A 14 -14.23 -8.66 13.91
CA THR A 14 -13.40 -9.32 12.90
C THR A 14 -14.03 -9.32 11.50
N GLN A 15 -15.22 -8.75 11.33
CA GLN A 15 -15.86 -8.62 10.04
C GLN A 15 -15.19 -7.48 9.24
N GLN A 16 -14.55 -7.88 8.15
CA GLN A 16 -14.00 -6.93 7.20
C GLN A 16 -15.15 -6.22 6.46
N SER A 17 -15.06 -4.90 6.39
CA SER A 17 -16.00 -4.11 5.61
C SER A 17 -15.89 -4.49 4.12
N ASN A 18 -17.04 -4.72 3.49
CA ASN A 18 -17.14 -4.90 2.04
C ASN A 18 -17.34 -3.56 1.32
N ASN A 19 -17.40 -2.48 2.08
CA ASN A 19 -17.60 -1.13 1.53
C ASN A 19 -16.27 -0.58 1.04
N THR A 20 -16.16 -0.43 -0.27
CA THR A 20 -15.06 0.27 -0.93
C THR A 20 -15.63 1.41 -1.75
N ALA A 21 -14.80 2.39 -2.10
CA ALA A 21 -15.20 3.50 -2.97
C ALA A 21 -15.70 3.00 -4.35
N SER A 22 -15.26 1.83 -4.79
CA SER A 22 -15.71 1.19 -6.04
C SER A 22 -16.97 0.34 -5.89
N GLY A 23 -17.48 0.14 -4.69
CA GLY A 23 -18.67 -0.68 -4.40
C GLY A 23 -18.43 -2.19 -4.46
N GLY A 24 -17.17 -2.65 -4.54
CA GLY A 24 -16.79 -4.06 -4.56
C GLY A 24 -15.90 -4.46 -3.38
N TYR A 25 -15.38 -5.66 -3.41
CA TYR A 25 -14.37 -6.10 -2.45
C TYR A 25 -12.99 -5.56 -2.82
N VAL A 26 -12.14 -5.38 -1.81
CA VAL A 26 -10.73 -5.05 -2.02
C VAL A 26 -9.97 -6.23 -2.64
N TRP A 27 -8.87 -5.94 -3.33
CA TRP A 27 -8.05 -6.97 -3.97
C TRP A 27 -7.59 -8.07 -3.00
N GLY A 28 -7.25 -7.72 -1.76
CA GLY A 28 -6.85 -8.67 -0.73
C GLY A 28 -7.92 -9.71 -0.40
N HIS A 29 -9.21 -9.33 -0.48
CA HIS A 29 -10.31 -10.28 -0.34
C HIS A 29 -10.30 -11.36 -1.43
N TYR A 30 -10.10 -10.96 -2.68
CA TYR A 30 -10.01 -11.94 -3.78
C TYR A 30 -8.79 -12.85 -3.65
N VAL A 31 -7.64 -12.30 -3.28
CA VAL A 31 -6.42 -13.09 -3.03
C VAL A 31 -6.64 -14.07 -1.90
N SER A 32 -7.16 -13.62 -0.75
CA SER A 32 -7.39 -14.48 0.42
C SER A 32 -8.37 -15.61 0.11
N ARG A 33 -9.43 -15.32 -0.62
CA ARG A 33 -10.44 -16.30 -1.00
C ARG A 33 -9.90 -17.34 -1.98
N ASN A 34 -9.17 -16.89 -3.00
CA ASN A 34 -8.64 -17.79 -4.03
C ASN A 34 -7.46 -18.65 -3.53
N ALA A 35 -6.68 -18.14 -2.60
CA ALA A 35 -5.53 -18.83 -2.02
C ALA A 35 -5.84 -19.49 -0.65
N HIS A 36 -7.09 -19.44 -0.20
CA HIS A 36 -7.53 -19.96 1.11
C HIS A 36 -6.72 -19.40 2.29
N LEU A 37 -6.43 -18.10 2.26
CA LEU A 37 -5.67 -17.39 3.29
C LEU A 37 -6.62 -16.64 4.24
N LYS A 38 -6.19 -16.44 5.48
CA LYS A 38 -6.77 -15.42 6.35
C LYS A 38 -6.28 -14.05 5.91
N LEU A 39 -7.16 -13.07 5.90
CA LEU A 39 -6.84 -11.70 5.60
C LEU A 39 -7.12 -10.83 6.83
N TYR A 40 -6.11 -10.12 7.29
CA TYR A 40 -6.24 -9.05 8.26
C TYR A 40 -5.92 -7.73 7.54
N ASN A 41 -6.88 -6.83 7.44
CA ASN A 41 -6.77 -5.67 6.58
C ASN A 41 -6.85 -4.38 7.43
N TYR A 42 -5.77 -3.60 7.55
CA TYR A 42 -5.65 -2.35 8.31
C TYR A 42 -5.68 -1.09 7.42
N ALA A 43 -5.83 -1.24 6.08
CA ALA A 43 -5.80 -0.13 5.15
C ALA A 43 -7.00 0.81 5.29
N VAL A 44 -6.76 2.09 5.39
CA VAL A 44 -7.78 3.14 5.40
C VAL A 44 -7.89 3.76 4.01
N SER A 45 -9.09 3.71 3.40
CA SER A 45 -9.31 4.31 2.08
C SER A 45 -9.06 5.82 2.14
N GLY A 46 -8.12 6.32 1.35
CA GLY A 46 -7.71 7.71 1.39
C GLY A 46 -6.44 7.96 2.22
N ALA A 47 -5.87 6.93 2.87
CA ALA A 47 -4.66 7.08 3.64
C ALA A 47 -3.47 7.53 2.78
N VAL A 48 -2.58 8.26 3.40
CA VAL A 48 -1.20 8.55 2.96
C VAL A 48 -0.22 7.76 3.81
N CYS A 49 1.04 7.68 3.39
CA CYS A 49 2.05 7.00 4.20
C CYS A 49 2.24 7.70 5.56
N SER A 50 2.36 9.03 5.57
CA SER A 50 2.51 9.83 6.80
C SER A 50 1.93 11.22 6.65
N ASN A 51 1.13 11.65 7.64
CA ASN A 51 0.66 13.03 7.74
C ASN A 51 1.78 14.06 8.01
N LYS A 52 2.98 13.60 8.36
CA LYS A 52 4.16 14.48 8.50
C LYS A 52 4.83 14.79 7.16
N ILE A 53 4.37 14.17 6.08
CA ILE A 53 4.85 14.37 4.71
C ILE A 53 3.75 15.00 3.87
N THR A 54 2.61 14.34 3.78
CA THR A 54 1.42 14.75 3.02
C THR A 54 0.23 14.80 3.97
N PRO A 55 0.05 15.92 4.71
CA PRO A 55 -0.98 16.01 5.74
C PRO A 55 -2.38 15.95 5.15
N ARG A 56 -3.22 15.15 5.77
CA ARG A 56 -4.65 15.08 5.47
C ARG A 56 -5.45 15.22 6.75
N TRP A 57 -6.61 15.84 6.63
CA TRP A 57 -7.53 16.06 7.73
C TRP A 57 -8.84 15.31 7.51
N LEU A 58 -9.44 14.82 8.56
CA LEU A 58 -10.74 14.13 8.54
C LEU A 58 -11.73 14.91 9.40
N ASP A 59 -12.55 15.73 8.76
CA ASP A 59 -13.50 16.63 9.44
C ASP A 59 -14.51 15.88 10.31
N SER A 60 -14.93 14.69 9.88
CA SER A 60 -15.94 13.90 10.60
C SER A 60 -15.52 13.50 12.01
N ILE A 61 -14.21 13.44 12.29
CA ILE A 61 -13.67 13.14 13.62
C ILE A 61 -12.82 14.30 14.17
N ASN A 62 -12.72 15.40 13.43
CA ASN A 62 -11.91 16.57 13.77
C ASN A 62 -10.47 16.19 14.16
N ALA A 63 -9.81 15.38 13.35
CA ALA A 63 -8.46 14.85 13.60
C ALA A 63 -7.69 14.63 12.29
N PRO A 64 -6.35 14.45 12.34
CA PRO A 64 -5.59 13.99 11.19
C PRO A 64 -6.18 12.69 10.61
N PHE A 65 -6.20 12.61 9.29
CA PHE A 65 -6.68 11.42 8.59
C PHE A 65 -5.82 10.20 8.99
N PRO A 66 -6.41 9.03 9.23
CA PRO A 66 -5.63 7.82 9.52
C PRO A 66 -4.61 7.53 8.41
N SER A 67 -3.33 7.55 8.77
CA SER A 67 -2.21 7.29 7.87
C SER A 67 -1.56 5.95 8.18
N VAL A 68 -0.74 5.44 7.27
CA VAL A 68 -0.13 4.11 7.47
C VAL A 68 0.80 4.12 8.68
N LEU A 69 1.74 5.08 8.74
CA LEU A 69 2.79 5.11 9.76
C LEU A 69 2.26 5.48 11.15
N GLU A 70 1.32 6.44 11.22
CA GLU A 70 0.83 6.97 12.49
C GLU A 70 -0.41 6.25 13.03
N TYR A 71 -1.13 5.48 12.17
CA TYR A 71 -2.38 4.82 12.59
C TYR A 71 -2.43 3.32 12.25
N GLU A 72 -2.30 2.94 10.95
CA GLU A 72 -2.53 1.55 10.53
C GLU A 72 -1.54 0.57 11.15
N VAL A 73 -0.25 0.92 11.14
CA VAL A 73 0.79 0.06 11.72
C VAL A 73 0.73 0.01 13.24
N PRO A 74 0.56 1.13 13.97
CA PRO A 74 0.30 1.07 15.41
C PRO A 74 -0.91 0.23 15.79
N ALA A 75 -2.01 0.30 15.03
CA ALA A 75 -3.19 -0.55 15.25
C ALA A 75 -2.85 -2.04 15.06
N TYR A 76 -2.14 -2.39 13.98
CA TYR A 76 -1.65 -3.75 13.77
C TYR A 76 -0.76 -4.23 14.92
N VAL A 77 0.22 -3.42 15.34
CA VAL A 77 1.13 -3.78 16.44
C VAL A 77 0.37 -3.99 17.74
N ALA A 78 -0.60 -3.15 18.03
CA ALA A 78 -1.44 -3.30 19.21
C ALA A 78 -2.24 -4.61 19.17
N ASP A 79 -2.86 -4.91 18.03
CA ASP A 79 -3.67 -6.14 17.83
C ASP A 79 -2.83 -7.41 17.91
N SER A 80 -1.62 -7.37 17.35
CA SER A 80 -0.71 -8.52 17.38
C SER A 80 -0.22 -8.87 18.80
N ASN A 81 -0.24 -7.89 19.71
CA ASN A 81 0.14 -8.07 21.10
C ASN A 81 -1.07 -8.25 22.03
N HIS A 82 -2.30 -8.17 21.49
CA HIS A 82 -3.51 -8.31 22.27
C HIS A 82 -3.85 -9.79 22.52
N LEU A 83 -4.23 -10.10 23.76
CA LEU A 83 -4.77 -11.41 24.14
C LEU A 83 -6.27 -11.28 24.42
N LEU A 84 -7.04 -12.21 23.90
CA LEU A 84 -8.44 -12.36 24.23
C LEU A 84 -8.61 -12.76 25.71
N GLU A 85 -9.81 -12.62 26.26
CA GLU A 85 -10.15 -13.11 27.62
C GLU A 85 -9.80 -14.58 27.84
N SER A 86 -9.83 -15.39 26.76
CA SER A 86 -9.43 -16.79 26.78
C SER A 86 -7.91 -17.03 26.89
N GLY A 87 -7.08 -15.95 26.89
CA GLY A 87 -5.62 -16.02 26.84
C GLY A 87 -5.03 -16.35 25.48
N LYS A 88 -5.86 -16.48 24.43
CA LYS A 88 -5.41 -16.71 23.06
C LYS A 88 -5.03 -15.39 22.39
N PRO A 89 -4.02 -15.39 21.48
CA PRO A 89 -3.73 -14.22 20.67
C PRO A 89 -4.97 -13.76 19.87
N PHE A 90 -5.17 -12.45 19.77
CA PHE A 90 -6.24 -11.88 18.95
C PHE A 90 -5.98 -12.14 17.46
N LEU A 91 -4.76 -11.89 16.98
CA LEU A 91 -4.33 -12.27 15.64
C LEU A 91 -3.68 -13.66 15.66
N ASP A 92 -4.21 -14.56 14.83
CA ASP A 92 -3.61 -15.87 14.60
C ASP A 92 -2.57 -15.73 13.47
N ILE A 93 -1.40 -15.23 13.83
CA ILE A 93 -0.28 -14.94 12.93
C ILE A 93 1.00 -15.58 13.45
N SER A 94 1.89 -15.96 12.53
CA SER A 94 3.23 -16.40 12.86
C SER A 94 4.26 -15.81 11.89
N SER A 95 5.51 -15.69 12.32
CA SER A 95 6.60 -15.19 11.47
C SER A 95 6.92 -16.10 10.29
N ARG A 96 6.39 -17.32 10.26
CA ARG A 96 6.69 -18.33 9.23
C ARG A 96 5.68 -18.40 8.10
N ASP A 97 4.45 -17.94 8.34
CA ASP A 97 3.32 -18.11 7.41
C ASP A 97 2.51 -16.82 7.19
N THR A 98 2.99 -15.69 7.72
CA THR A 98 2.34 -14.40 7.56
C THR A 98 3.08 -13.52 6.57
N VAL A 99 2.39 -13.04 5.55
CA VAL A 99 2.89 -12.09 4.55
C VAL A 99 2.28 -10.71 4.80
N TYR A 100 3.15 -9.72 4.87
CA TYR A 100 2.78 -8.31 5.02
C TYR A 100 2.88 -7.62 3.67
N SER A 101 1.76 -7.20 3.12
CA SER A 101 1.72 -6.51 1.83
C SER A 101 1.35 -5.05 1.99
N MET A 102 2.05 -4.18 1.25
CA MET A 102 1.81 -2.74 1.26
C MET A 102 1.62 -2.23 -0.17
N TRP A 103 0.49 -1.55 -0.38
CA TRP A 103 0.20 -0.79 -1.59
C TRP A 103 -0.29 0.59 -1.18
N ILE A 104 0.57 1.58 -1.24
CA ILE A 104 0.34 2.96 -0.82
C ILE A 104 1.00 3.92 -1.82
N GLY A 105 0.57 5.16 -1.88
CA GLY A 105 1.16 6.19 -2.71
C GLY A 105 0.18 6.93 -3.61
N THR A 106 -1.00 6.38 -3.87
CA THR A 106 -2.02 7.04 -4.68
C THR A 106 -2.37 8.43 -4.12
N ASN A 107 -2.54 8.51 -2.81
CA ASN A 107 -2.88 9.76 -2.14
C ASN A 107 -1.64 10.61 -1.84
N ASP A 108 -0.49 10.00 -1.58
CA ASP A 108 0.77 10.74 -1.38
C ASP A 108 1.20 11.48 -2.65
N LEU A 109 1.07 10.84 -3.82
CA LEU A 109 1.39 11.44 -5.11
C LEU A 109 0.26 12.31 -5.67
N GLY A 110 -0.94 12.20 -5.11
CA GLY A 110 -2.17 12.75 -5.63
C GLY A 110 -2.46 14.20 -5.27
N GLU A 111 -3.73 14.55 -5.46
CA GLU A 111 -4.33 15.84 -5.10
C GLU A 111 -4.19 16.08 -3.59
N ASP A 112 -4.02 17.34 -3.18
CA ASP A 112 -3.67 17.78 -1.83
C ASP A 112 -2.34 17.20 -1.29
N ALA A 113 -1.47 16.73 -2.20
CA ALA A 113 -0.18 16.16 -1.87
C ALA A 113 0.88 16.58 -2.90
N PHE A 114 1.74 15.66 -3.39
CA PHE A 114 2.86 16.02 -4.27
C PHE A 114 2.44 16.60 -5.62
N ILE A 115 1.30 16.20 -6.22
CA ILE A 115 0.87 16.73 -7.54
C ILE A 115 0.53 18.22 -7.48
N THR A 116 0.09 18.71 -6.32
CA THR A 116 -0.33 20.09 -6.06
C THR A 116 0.67 20.88 -5.24
N ASP A 117 1.85 20.31 -4.96
CA ASP A 117 2.87 20.90 -4.08
C ASP A 117 2.36 21.25 -2.67
N SER A 118 1.37 20.46 -2.18
CA SER A 118 0.71 20.66 -0.89
C SER A 118 1.35 19.85 0.26
N GLN A 119 2.42 19.11 -0.02
CA GLN A 119 3.18 18.42 1.01
C GLN A 119 3.84 19.41 1.99
N VAL A 120 4.22 18.91 3.16
CA VAL A 120 4.99 19.70 4.13
C VAL A 120 6.24 20.28 3.47
N SER A 121 6.50 21.55 3.71
CA SER A 121 7.64 22.26 3.11
C SER A 121 8.96 21.51 3.30
N GLY A 122 9.71 21.35 2.20
CA GLY A 122 10.97 20.59 2.16
C GLY A 122 10.81 19.08 2.07
N LYS A 123 9.58 18.55 2.09
CA LYS A 123 9.33 17.12 1.88
C LYS A 123 9.31 16.79 0.39
N THR A 124 9.81 15.58 0.08
CA THR A 124 10.06 15.12 -1.28
C THR A 124 9.61 13.66 -1.44
N ILE A 125 9.57 13.15 -2.68
CA ILE A 125 9.29 11.73 -2.95
C ILE A 125 10.24 10.78 -2.19
N PRO A 126 11.55 11.04 -2.03
CA PRO A 126 12.41 10.29 -1.12
C PRO A 126 11.90 10.18 0.31
N ASP A 127 11.31 11.25 0.90
CA ASP A 127 10.73 11.18 2.26
C ASP A 127 9.53 10.23 2.31
N TYR A 128 8.67 10.24 1.28
CA TYR A 128 7.58 9.28 1.13
C TYR A 128 8.10 7.84 1.06
N ILE A 129 9.16 7.60 0.28
CA ILE A 129 9.79 6.28 0.20
C ILE A 129 10.42 5.88 1.55
N ASP A 130 11.05 6.82 2.27
CA ASP A 130 11.58 6.60 3.62
C ASP A 130 10.49 6.19 4.61
N CYS A 131 9.31 6.82 4.51
CA CYS A 131 8.15 6.45 5.32
C CYS A 131 7.76 4.97 5.11
N ILE A 132 7.74 4.49 3.88
CA ILE A 132 7.40 3.09 3.58
C ILE A 132 8.39 2.12 4.26
N TYR A 133 9.68 2.43 4.25
CA TYR A 133 10.66 1.59 4.94
C TYR A 133 10.54 1.71 6.47
N GLN A 134 10.13 2.86 7.02
CA GLN A 134 9.83 2.99 8.45
C GLN A 134 8.62 2.12 8.86
N VAL A 135 7.62 1.99 7.99
CA VAL A 135 6.50 1.07 8.20
C VAL A 135 7.01 -0.39 8.25
N PHE A 136 7.85 -0.78 7.31
CA PHE A 136 8.43 -2.12 7.32
C PHE A 136 9.34 -2.36 8.52
N ASP A 137 10.07 -1.34 9.02
CA ASP A 137 10.84 -1.44 10.27
C ASP A 137 9.94 -1.85 11.44
N GLN A 138 8.83 -1.15 11.65
CA GLN A 138 7.92 -1.45 12.75
C GLN A 138 7.32 -2.86 12.65
N ILE A 139 6.95 -3.29 11.43
CA ILE A 139 6.42 -4.64 11.21
C ILE A 139 7.51 -5.69 11.42
N TYR A 140 8.74 -5.43 10.97
CA TYR A 140 9.88 -6.32 11.16
C TYR A 140 10.25 -6.47 12.64
N ASP A 141 10.31 -5.37 13.38
CA ASP A 141 10.58 -5.34 14.82
C ASP A 141 9.48 -6.08 15.60
N ASN A 142 8.25 -6.06 15.09
CA ASN A 142 7.11 -6.82 15.62
C ASN A 142 7.04 -8.29 15.11
N GLY A 143 8.12 -8.81 14.54
CA GLY A 143 8.25 -10.21 14.14
C GLY A 143 7.93 -10.53 12.69
N GLY A 144 7.55 -9.56 11.85
CA GLY A 144 7.32 -9.75 10.41
C GLY A 144 8.58 -10.21 9.67
N ARG A 145 8.44 -11.16 8.75
CA ARG A 145 9.57 -11.71 7.98
C ARG A 145 9.33 -11.81 6.48
N TYR A 146 8.09 -11.83 6.02
CA TYR A 146 7.75 -11.90 4.60
C TYR A 146 6.98 -10.66 4.18
N PHE A 147 7.51 -9.92 3.21
CA PHE A 147 6.99 -8.62 2.81
C PHE A 147 6.75 -8.58 1.31
N VAL A 148 5.63 -7.96 0.91
CA VAL A 148 5.33 -7.62 -0.48
C VAL A 148 5.13 -6.11 -0.58
N LEU A 149 6.07 -5.44 -1.23
CA LEU A 149 5.93 -4.04 -1.61
C LEU A 149 5.32 -3.98 -3.02
N MET A 150 4.18 -3.34 -3.14
CA MET A 150 3.53 -3.08 -4.41
C MET A 150 3.90 -1.67 -4.87
N ASN A 151 4.44 -1.54 -6.07
CA ASN A 151 4.78 -0.23 -6.64
C ASN A 151 3.51 0.54 -7.02
N ASN A 152 3.65 1.83 -7.36
CA ASN A 152 2.51 2.65 -7.72
C ASN A 152 1.91 2.21 -9.05
N ALA A 153 0.57 2.15 -9.10
CA ALA A 153 -0.17 1.97 -10.35
C ALA A 153 0.09 3.14 -11.31
N PRO A 154 -0.23 2.99 -12.61
CA PRO A 154 -0.09 4.06 -13.61
C PRO A 154 -1.15 5.15 -13.39
N LEU A 155 -1.01 5.95 -12.34
CA LEU A 155 -2.01 6.93 -11.89
C LEU A 155 -2.35 7.96 -12.99
N GLN A 156 -1.39 8.31 -13.84
CA GLN A 156 -1.60 9.19 -15.00
C GLN A 156 -2.62 8.65 -16.01
N LEU A 157 -2.98 7.37 -15.94
CA LEU A 157 -3.99 6.75 -16.76
C LEU A 157 -5.36 6.63 -16.06
N SER A 158 -5.42 7.00 -14.78
CA SER A 158 -6.70 7.03 -14.05
C SER A 158 -7.54 8.24 -14.46
N PRO A 159 -8.87 8.17 -14.41
CA PRO A 159 -9.74 9.28 -14.82
C PRO A 159 -9.41 10.61 -14.13
N LEU A 160 -8.93 10.58 -12.89
CA LEU A 160 -8.59 11.80 -12.15
C LEU A 160 -7.36 12.53 -12.71
N TYR A 161 -6.40 11.81 -13.32
CA TYR A 161 -5.12 12.39 -13.77
C TYR A 161 -4.88 12.24 -15.28
N ALA A 162 -5.68 11.45 -15.98
CA ALA A 162 -5.54 11.27 -17.43
C ALA A 162 -5.94 12.53 -18.22
N THR A 163 -5.41 12.65 -19.44
CA THR A 163 -5.86 13.69 -20.39
C THR A 163 -7.28 13.39 -20.88
N PRO A 164 -8.03 14.39 -21.38
CA PRO A 164 -9.38 14.19 -21.90
C PRO A 164 -9.46 13.13 -22.99
N GLU A 165 -8.44 13.05 -23.86
CA GLU A 165 -8.34 12.05 -24.96
C GLU A 165 -8.21 10.62 -24.40
N ASN A 166 -7.75 10.49 -23.15
CA ASN A 166 -7.59 9.23 -22.44
C ASN A 166 -8.67 9.04 -21.35
N ASN A 167 -9.86 9.63 -21.55
CA ASN A 167 -11.01 9.59 -20.63
C ASN A 167 -10.76 10.26 -19.26
N GLY A 168 -9.87 11.23 -19.22
CA GLY A 168 -9.67 12.06 -18.05
C GLY A 168 -10.87 12.97 -17.79
N VAL A 169 -11.17 13.17 -16.51
CA VAL A 169 -12.27 14.06 -16.08
C VAL A 169 -11.74 15.40 -15.63
N GLY A 170 -12.54 16.45 -15.81
CA GLY A 170 -12.28 17.80 -15.29
C GLY A 170 -12.44 17.88 -13.76
N SER A 171 -12.65 19.10 -13.26
CA SER A 171 -12.99 19.33 -11.85
C SER A 171 -14.18 18.50 -11.42
N ASN A 172 -14.07 17.88 -10.24
CA ASN A 172 -15.09 16.98 -9.71
C ASN A 172 -15.06 16.97 -8.18
N HIS A 173 -15.84 16.13 -7.54
CA HIS A 173 -15.92 16.04 -6.09
C HIS A 173 -14.54 15.70 -5.43
N TYR A 174 -13.72 14.90 -6.08
CA TYR A 174 -12.39 14.51 -5.55
C TYR A 174 -11.31 15.56 -5.82
N TRP A 175 -11.49 16.43 -6.80
CA TRP A 175 -10.60 17.54 -7.13
C TRP A 175 -11.40 18.74 -7.66
N PRO A 176 -12.01 19.52 -6.78
CA PRO A 176 -12.89 20.64 -7.16
C PRO A 176 -12.18 21.74 -7.95
N ASN A 177 -10.94 22.03 -7.60
CA ASN A 177 -10.12 23.09 -8.17
C ASN A 177 -9.02 22.54 -9.09
N LYS A 178 -9.35 21.51 -9.88
CA LYS A 178 -8.37 20.88 -10.78
C LYS A 178 -7.85 21.90 -11.79
N PRO A 179 -6.50 21.97 -12.01
CA PRO A 179 -5.92 22.87 -13.01
C PRO A 179 -6.46 22.62 -14.42
N GLU A 180 -6.60 23.71 -15.20
CA GLU A 180 -7.07 23.63 -16.59
C GLU A 180 -6.09 22.90 -17.51
N ASN A 181 -4.78 23.02 -17.25
CA ASN A 181 -3.74 22.31 -18.00
C ASN A 181 -3.66 20.82 -17.60
N ILE A 182 -4.64 20.05 -18.03
CA ILE A 182 -4.71 18.62 -17.71
C ILE A 182 -3.51 17.83 -18.27
N THR A 183 -2.95 18.24 -19.40
CA THR A 183 -1.76 17.61 -19.98
C THR A 183 -0.56 17.71 -19.03
N GLU A 184 -0.35 18.87 -18.42
CA GLU A 184 0.69 19.04 -17.40
C GLU A 184 0.45 18.22 -16.15
N VAL A 185 -0.80 18.17 -15.66
CA VAL A 185 -1.19 17.31 -14.53
C VAL A 185 -0.87 15.85 -14.82
N SER A 186 -1.25 15.35 -15.99
CA SER A 186 -1.00 13.97 -16.41
C SER A 186 0.50 13.66 -16.51
N TYR A 187 1.27 14.59 -17.07
CA TYR A 187 2.71 14.46 -17.23
C TYR A 187 3.42 14.46 -15.86
N ARG A 188 3.11 15.40 -14.97
CA ARG A 188 3.64 15.45 -13.60
C ARG A 188 3.31 14.16 -12.83
N MET A 189 2.08 13.66 -12.95
CA MET A 189 1.71 12.40 -12.32
C MET A 189 2.54 11.24 -12.85
N TRP A 190 2.75 11.17 -14.16
CA TRP A 190 3.62 10.17 -14.75
C TRP A 190 5.06 10.25 -14.23
N GLU A 191 5.65 11.44 -14.16
CA GLU A 191 7.01 11.64 -13.63
C GLU A 191 7.13 11.21 -12.17
N GLN A 192 6.16 11.55 -11.34
CA GLN A 192 6.15 11.17 -9.92
C GLN A 192 6.05 9.67 -9.74
N VAL A 193 5.14 9.01 -10.47
CA VAL A 193 4.98 7.55 -10.45
C VAL A 193 6.24 6.86 -10.96
N ALA A 194 6.78 7.30 -12.09
CA ALA A 194 8.00 6.73 -12.67
C ALA A 194 9.20 6.88 -11.71
N THR A 195 9.34 8.04 -11.07
CA THR A 195 10.38 8.31 -10.08
C THR A 195 10.23 7.40 -8.87
N ALA A 196 9.05 7.34 -8.25
CA ALA A 196 8.80 6.51 -7.08
C ALA A 196 9.04 5.02 -7.38
N ASN A 197 8.53 4.53 -8.52
CA ASN A 197 8.68 3.12 -8.91
C ASN A 197 10.15 2.77 -9.20
N SER A 198 10.90 3.68 -9.84
CA SER A 198 12.34 3.49 -10.03
C SER A 198 13.10 3.41 -8.71
N VAL A 199 12.76 4.29 -7.75
CA VAL A 199 13.37 4.23 -6.42
C VAL A 199 13.04 2.90 -5.72
N PHE A 200 11.81 2.41 -5.77
CA PHE A 200 11.47 1.10 -5.20
C PHE A 200 12.29 -0.04 -5.83
N GLN A 201 12.44 -0.01 -7.15
CA GLN A 201 13.18 -1.04 -7.88
C GLN A 201 14.65 -1.15 -7.46
N TYR A 202 15.32 0.00 -7.25
CA TYR A 202 16.75 0.02 -6.94
C TYR A 202 17.03 0.07 -5.43
N ARG A 203 16.19 0.74 -4.67
CA ARG A 203 16.39 0.89 -3.24
C ARG A 203 16.08 -0.39 -2.46
N THR A 204 15.05 -1.15 -2.87
CA THR A 204 14.71 -2.39 -2.15
C THR A 204 15.90 -3.37 -2.07
N PRO A 205 16.56 -3.76 -3.18
CA PRO A 205 17.75 -4.61 -3.08
C PRO A 205 18.90 -3.96 -2.30
N PHE A 206 19.05 -2.65 -2.37
CA PHE A 206 20.09 -1.95 -1.61
C PHE A 206 19.85 -2.04 -0.09
N GLU A 207 18.62 -1.79 0.39
CA GLU A 207 18.27 -1.91 1.81
C GLU A 207 18.44 -3.36 2.31
N LEU A 208 18.10 -4.35 1.49
CA LEU A 208 18.13 -5.75 1.87
C LEU A 208 19.51 -6.38 1.76
N LEU A 209 20.18 -6.23 0.62
CA LEU A 209 21.40 -6.97 0.29
C LEU A 209 22.66 -6.22 0.69
N VAL A 210 22.66 -4.89 0.59
CA VAL A 210 23.82 -4.05 0.91
C VAL A 210 23.78 -3.59 2.36
N LYS A 211 22.71 -2.91 2.77
CA LYS A 211 22.55 -2.45 4.16
C LYS A 211 22.21 -3.56 5.15
N ARG A 212 21.66 -4.69 4.66
CA ARG A 212 21.18 -5.80 5.49
C ARG A 212 20.19 -5.32 6.57
N ARG A 213 19.28 -4.43 6.19
CA ARG A 213 18.34 -3.78 7.12
C ARG A 213 17.38 -4.77 7.78
N TYR A 214 17.04 -5.88 7.12
CA TYR A 214 16.08 -6.87 7.59
C TYR A 214 16.69 -8.29 7.58
N PRO A 215 17.62 -8.61 8.49
CA PRO A 215 18.25 -9.94 8.52
C PRO A 215 17.19 -11.05 8.69
N GLY A 216 17.26 -12.08 7.85
CA GLY A 216 16.31 -13.21 7.89
C GLY A 216 14.92 -12.93 7.33
N ALA A 217 14.68 -11.73 6.79
CA ALA A 217 13.43 -11.44 6.08
C ALA A 217 13.58 -11.63 4.56
N SER A 218 12.45 -11.80 3.90
CA SER A 218 12.32 -11.86 2.45
C SER A 218 11.37 -10.79 1.96
N PHE A 219 11.72 -10.13 0.87
CA PHE A 219 10.93 -9.11 0.22
C PHE A 219 10.63 -9.48 -1.23
N ALA A 220 9.42 -9.16 -1.67
CA ALA A 220 9.05 -9.13 -3.07
C ALA A 220 8.60 -7.72 -3.45
N VAL A 221 9.05 -7.24 -4.59
CA VAL A 221 8.49 -6.04 -5.24
C VAL A 221 7.57 -6.49 -6.34
N MET A 222 6.29 -6.17 -6.22
CA MET A 222 5.26 -6.50 -7.22
C MET A 222 5.02 -5.29 -8.13
N ASP A 223 5.17 -5.50 -9.43
CA ASP A 223 4.97 -4.46 -10.43
C ASP A 223 3.48 -4.26 -10.74
N MET A 224 2.83 -3.43 -9.94
CA MET A 224 1.43 -3.05 -10.13
C MET A 224 1.24 -2.12 -11.32
N TYR A 225 2.30 -1.37 -11.70
CA TYR A 225 2.25 -0.49 -12.86
C TYR A 225 1.98 -1.28 -14.15
N SER A 226 2.77 -2.30 -14.42
CA SER A 226 2.61 -3.17 -15.58
C SER A 226 1.34 -4.01 -15.49
N LEU A 227 1.01 -4.52 -14.30
CA LEU A 227 -0.20 -5.32 -14.09
C LEU A 227 -1.47 -4.54 -14.44
N VAL A 228 -1.61 -3.30 -13.96
CA VAL A 228 -2.80 -2.45 -14.22
C VAL A 228 -2.88 -2.02 -15.68
N ARG A 229 -1.75 -1.88 -16.37
CA ARG A 229 -1.72 -1.61 -17.83
C ARG A 229 -2.13 -2.82 -18.69
N GLY A 230 -2.33 -3.98 -18.07
CA GLY A 230 -2.64 -5.21 -18.82
C GLY A 230 -1.41 -5.81 -19.51
N GLU A 231 -0.22 -5.42 -19.13
CA GLU A 231 1.02 -6.03 -19.61
C GLU A 231 1.14 -7.44 -19.03
N ASN A 232 1.28 -8.44 -19.89
CA ASN A 232 1.22 -9.87 -19.53
C ASN A 232 2.39 -10.39 -18.65
N LEU A 233 3.25 -9.52 -18.22
CA LEU A 233 4.41 -9.84 -17.38
C LEU A 233 4.21 -9.30 -15.96
N ILE A 234 3.75 -10.18 -15.08
CA ILE A 234 3.86 -9.90 -13.63
C ILE A 234 5.35 -10.04 -13.28
N ASN A 235 6.07 -8.94 -13.31
CA ASN A 235 7.44 -8.89 -12.82
C ASN A 235 7.40 -8.85 -11.30
N LEU A 236 7.61 -10.02 -10.70
CA LEU A 236 7.80 -10.16 -9.27
C LEU A 236 9.32 -10.29 -9.01
N LEU A 237 9.93 -9.23 -8.52
CA LEU A 237 11.33 -9.23 -8.09
C LEU A 237 11.41 -9.71 -6.65
N ILE A 238 12.01 -10.86 -6.41
CA ILE A 238 12.15 -11.46 -5.08
C ILE A 238 13.57 -11.27 -4.59
N TYR A 239 13.70 -10.67 -3.43
CA TYR A 239 14.97 -10.47 -2.73
C TYR A 239 14.94 -11.28 -1.43
N SER A 240 15.70 -12.34 -1.37
CA SER A 240 15.79 -13.20 -0.18
C SER A 240 17.18 -13.80 -0.06
N HIS A 241 17.69 -13.85 1.17
CA HIS A 241 18.87 -14.67 1.49
C HIS A 241 18.54 -16.17 1.60
N TYR A 242 17.21 -16.53 1.70
CA TYR A 242 16.72 -17.91 1.83
C TYR A 242 15.58 -18.16 0.82
N LEU A 243 15.94 -18.55 -0.39
CA LEU A 243 15.02 -18.71 -1.53
C LEU A 243 13.98 -19.85 -1.46
N PRO A 244 14.15 -20.99 -0.74
CA PRO A 244 13.19 -22.09 -0.87
C PRO A 244 11.79 -21.79 -0.34
N ASP A 245 11.70 -21.19 0.85
CA ASP A 245 10.41 -21.07 1.55
C ASP A 245 9.47 -20.01 0.97
N PHE A 246 10.03 -18.88 0.51
CA PHE A 246 9.21 -17.77 -0.02
C PHE A 246 8.62 -18.10 -1.41
N ARG A 247 9.33 -18.87 -2.24
CA ARG A 247 8.79 -19.34 -3.53
C ARG A 247 7.60 -20.28 -3.35
N HIS A 248 7.61 -21.15 -2.36
CA HIS A 248 6.49 -22.02 -2.04
C HIS A 248 5.27 -21.23 -1.56
N LEU A 249 5.48 -20.23 -0.72
CA LEU A 249 4.42 -19.36 -0.25
C LEU A 249 3.79 -18.55 -1.39
N LEU A 250 4.59 -17.97 -2.29
CA LEU A 250 4.09 -17.24 -3.45
C LEU A 250 3.52 -18.15 -4.54
N GLN A 251 3.97 -19.38 -4.67
CA GLN A 251 3.38 -20.37 -5.60
C GLN A 251 1.98 -20.81 -5.16
N SER A 252 1.69 -20.79 -3.87
CA SER A 252 0.34 -21.00 -3.37
C SER A 252 -0.58 -19.79 -3.62
N ILE A 253 -0.03 -18.59 -3.84
CA ILE A 253 -0.72 -17.38 -4.30
C ILE A 253 -0.79 -17.36 -5.85
N ARG A 254 -1.00 -18.51 -6.50
CA ARG A 254 -1.27 -18.52 -7.94
C ARG A 254 -2.54 -17.73 -8.20
N ILE A 255 -2.37 -16.57 -8.81
CA ILE A 255 -3.49 -15.88 -9.47
C ILE A 255 -3.91 -16.83 -10.59
N SER A 256 -4.97 -17.59 -10.35
CA SER A 256 -5.60 -18.37 -11.42
C SER A 256 -6.02 -17.36 -12.48
N ARG A 257 -5.54 -17.55 -13.73
CA ARG A 257 -6.06 -16.83 -14.88
C ARG A 257 -7.57 -17.03 -14.88
N ALA A 258 -8.31 -15.97 -14.60
CA ALA A 258 -9.71 -15.95 -14.97
C ALA A 258 -9.72 -15.96 -16.50
N SER A 259 -10.09 -17.08 -17.09
CA SER A 259 -10.52 -17.12 -18.49
C SER A 259 -11.84 -16.36 -18.57
N TYR A 260 -11.83 -15.22 -19.25
CA TYR A 260 -13.02 -14.53 -19.72
C TYR A 260 -13.55 -15.24 -20.95
#